data_d7174da60f89f0f23685475da008e399
#
_entry.id   d7174da60f89f0f23685475da008e399
#
_cell.length_a   1.000
_cell.length_b   1.000
_cell.length_c   1.000
_cell.angle_alpha   90.00
_cell.angle_beta   90.00
_cell.angle_gamma   90.00
#
_symmetry.space_group_name_H-M   'P 1'
#
loop_
_entity.id
_entity.type
_entity.pdbx_description
1 polymer ?
#
loop_
_entity_poly.entity_id
_entity_poly.type
_entity_poly.pdbx_seq_one_letter_code
_entity_poly.pdbx_strand_id
1 'polypeptide(L)'
;MNKLILLLSWFIISTSVSAQNETNLKGLETLAKQGDLSAQIELANAYRKGIGVTQDYKTAVKWFTLAAEQGNSDAQYNLGIMHSFGLGVVPNYQPAVKWYTLAAEQGDPLAQYNLGRLYYLGKGVPENLVYAHMWAKHASSNGFEMDAELAELLKELMTENQINEANRLEKEYEIKRYKTCFVNLLNE
;
A
#
# COMPACT_ATOMS: atom_id res chain seq x y z
N MET A 1 32.00 -37.44 25.34
CA MET A 1 30.64 -37.33 25.87
C MET A 1 29.95 -35.95 25.58
N ASN A 2 30.69 -34.86 25.45
CA ASN A 2 30.08 -33.49 25.34
C ASN A 2 29.51 -33.08 23.96
N LYS A 3 30.01 -33.64 22.85
CA LYS A 3 29.52 -33.25 21.51
C LYS A 3 28.11 -33.78 21.20
N LEU A 4 27.74 -34.94 21.70
CA LEU A 4 26.43 -35.56 21.48
C LEU A 4 25.32 -34.82 22.25
N ILE A 5 25.63 -34.35 23.45
CA ILE A 5 24.70 -33.57 24.30
C ILE A 5 24.43 -32.19 23.67
N LEU A 6 25.46 -31.56 23.11
CA LEU A 6 25.30 -30.28 22.41
C LEU A 6 24.48 -30.41 21.13
N LEU A 7 24.60 -31.47 20.36
CA LEU A 7 23.79 -31.73 19.16
C LEU A 7 22.34 -32.03 19.52
N LEU A 8 22.07 -32.78 20.59
CA LEU A 8 20.73 -33.07 21.08
C LEU A 8 20.06 -31.81 21.64
N SER A 9 20.77 -30.96 22.36
CA SER A 9 20.25 -29.71 22.86
C SER A 9 19.90 -28.71 21.71
N TRP A 10 20.73 -28.66 20.68
CA TRP A 10 20.45 -27.84 19.47
C TRP A 10 19.22 -28.34 18.70
N PHE A 11 19.05 -29.66 18.59
CA PHE A 11 17.91 -30.28 17.92
C PHE A 11 16.59 -30.02 18.69
N ILE A 12 16.61 -30.12 20.03
CA ILE A 12 15.45 -29.85 20.88
C ILE A 12 15.06 -28.36 20.83
N ILE A 13 16.05 -27.46 20.85
CA ILE A 13 15.78 -26.02 20.77
C ILE A 13 15.20 -25.66 19.38
N SER A 14 15.73 -26.22 18.30
CA SER A 14 15.24 -25.95 16.96
C SER A 14 13.80 -26.44 16.74
N THR A 15 13.44 -27.62 17.27
CA THR A 15 12.09 -28.18 17.20
C THR A 15 11.07 -27.38 18.04
N SER A 16 11.49 -26.88 19.21
CA SER A 16 10.63 -26.05 20.05
C SER A 16 10.33 -24.68 19.44
N VAL A 17 11.33 -24.05 18.80
CA VAL A 17 11.16 -22.76 18.11
C VAL A 17 10.26 -22.90 16.88
N SER A 18 10.42 -23.98 16.10
CA SER A 18 9.54 -24.21 14.94
C SER A 18 8.09 -24.49 15.36
N ALA A 19 7.87 -25.29 16.40
CA ALA A 19 6.53 -25.55 16.93
C ALA A 19 5.86 -24.29 17.50
N GLN A 20 6.63 -23.41 18.15
CA GLN A 20 6.12 -22.12 18.64
C GLN A 20 5.70 -21.20 17.48
N ASN A 21 6.50 -21.14 16.41
CA ASN A 21 6.20 -20.34 15.22
C ASN A 21 4.94 -20.84 14.50
N GLU A 22 4.78 -22.16 14.36
CA GLU A 22 3.57 -22.76 13.76
C GLU A 22 2.30 -22.46 14.60
N THR A 23 2.42 -22.51 15.94
CA THR A 23 1.29 -22.22 16.83
C THR A 23 0.89 -20.74 16.72
N ASN A 24 1.87 -19.83 16.68
CA ASN A 24 1.65 -18.42 16.49
C ASN A 24 0.99 -18.11 15.15
N LEU A 25 1.45 -18.74 14.07
CA LEU A 25 0.88 -18.55 12.74
C LEU A 25 -0.58 -19.02 12.67
N LYS A 26 -0.92 -20.17 13.24
CA LYS A 26 -2.31 -20.67 13.31
C LYS A 26 -3.22 -19.75 14.11
N GLY A 27 -2.74 -19.19 15.21
CA GLY A 27 -3.45 -18.19 16.00
C GLY A 27 -3.73 -16.93 15.17
N LEU A 28 -2.71 -16.43 14.48
CA LEU A 28 -2.80 -15.25 13.61
C LEU A 28 -3.78 -15.49 12.45
N GLU A 29 -3.72 -16.67 11.80
CA GLU A 29 -4.67 -17.04 10.75
C GLU A 29 -6.12 -17.11 11.26
N THR A 30 -6.33 -17.55 12.48
CA THR A 30 -7.67 -17.62 13.08
C THR A 30 -8.24 -16.24 13.28
N LEU A 31 -7.46 -15.31 13.86
CA LEU A 31 -7.85 -13.90 14.04
C LEU A 31 -8.12 -13.21 12.70
N ALA A 32 -7.25 -13.40 11.72
CA ALA A 32 -7.42 -12.82 10.39
C ALA A 32 -8.68 -13.31 9.67
N LYS A 33 -9.03 -14.60 9.82
CA LYS A 33 -10.28 -15.18 9.29
C LYS A 33 -11.53 -14.64 10.01
N GLN A 34 -11.39 -14.21 11.26
CA GLN A 34 -12.45 -13.55 12.02
C GLN A 34 -12.61 -12.06 11.67
N GLY A 35 -11.76 -11.54 10.78
CA GLY A 35 -11.83 -10.16 10.32
C GLY A 35 -10.90 -9.19 11.04
N ASP A 36 -10.04 -9.68 11.96
CA ASP A 36 -9.06 -8.82 12.63
C ASP A 36 -8.11 -8.18 11.61
N LEU A 37 -8.19 -6.85 11.51
CA LEU A 37 -7.45 -6.05 10.54
C LEU A 37 -5.94 -6.17 10.73
N SER A 38 -5.47 -6.14 11.97
CA SER A 38 -4.04 -6.21 12.30
C SER A 38 -3.47 -7.57 11.90
N ALA A 39 -4.19 -8.65 12.20
CA ALA A 39 -3.81 -10.00 11.83
C ALA A 39 -3.78 -10.20 10.31
N GLN A 40 -4.73 -9.63 9.57
CA GLN A 40 -4.75 -9.67 8.10
C GLN A 40 -3.52 -8.97 7.50
N ILE A 41 -3.16 -7.78 8.00
CA ILE A 41 -1.99 -7.03 7.54
C ILE A 41 -0.70 -7.78 7.88
N GLU A 42 -0.60 -8.34 9.08
CA GLU A 42 0.57 -9.10 9.52
C GLU A 42 0.78 -10.34 8.65
N LEU A 43 -0.26 -11.13 8.39
CA LEU A 43 -0.21 -12.27 7.48
C LEU A 43 0.14 -11.87 6.04
N ALA A 44 -0.47 -10.83 5.53
CA ALA A 44 -0.17 -10.33 4.19
C ALA A 44 1.33 -9.98 4.06
N ASN A 45 1.88 -9.28 5.04
CA ASN A 45 3.30 -8.95 5.08
C ASN A 45 4.20 -10.17 5.27
N ALA A 46 3.80 -11.12 6.13
CA ALA A 46 4.54 -12.37 6.33
C ALA A 46 4.67 -13.15 5.03
N TYR A 47 3.56 -13.37 4.32
CA TYR A 47 3.57 -14.06 3.01
C TYR A 47 4.28 -13.26 1.92
N ARG A 48 4.14 -11.92 1.90
CA ARG A 48 4.84 -11.07 0.93
C ARG A 48 6.35 -11.10 1.08
N LYS A 49 6.86 -11.14 2.32
CA LYS A 49 8.29 -11.08 2.64
C LYS A 49 8.92 -12.47 2.89
N GLY A 50 8.13 -13.52 3.08
CA GLY A 50 8.60 -14.85 3.50
C GLY A 50 9.10 -14.85 4.94
N ILE A 51 8.51 -14.05 5.84
CA ILE A 51 8.91 -13.99 7.25
C ILE A 51 8.07 -14.97 8.05
N GLY A 52 8.71 -16.00 8.59
CA GLY A 52 8.04 -17.08 9.35
C GLY A 52 7.21 -18.05 8.49
N VAL A 53 7.06 -17.78 7.20
CA VAL A 53 6.37 -18.61 6.20
C VAL A 53 7.13 -18.61 4.88
N THR A 54 6.87 -19.59 4.01
CA THR A 54 7.36 -19.52 2.63
C THR A 54 6.69 -18.33 1.92
N GLN A 55 7.49 -17.53 1.20
CA GLN A 55 6.97 -16.41 0.43
C GLN A 55 5.90 -16.87 -0.57
N ASP A 56 4.74 -16.24 -0.50
CA ASP A 56 3.62 -16.48 -1.41
C ASP A 56 2.85 -15.18 -1.67
N TYR A 57 3.15 -14.53 -2.79
CA TYR A 57 2.47 -13.31 -3.19
C TYR A 57 0.97 -13.50 -3.43
N LYS A 58 0.54 -14.68 -3.89
CA LYS A 58 -0.88 -14.96 -4.13
C LYS A 58 -1.69 -14.99 -2.82
N THR A 59 -1.11 -15.57 -1.78
CA THR A 59 -1.69 -15.54 -0.43
C THR A 59 -1.62 -14.15 0.18
N ALA A 60 -0.51 -13.41 -0.03
CA ALA A 60 -0.40 -12.03 0.41
C ALA A 60 -1.49 -11.13 -0.21
N VAL A 61 -1.75 -11.25 -1.52
CA VAL A 61 -2.84 -10.52 -2.20
C VAL A 61 -4.19 -10.78 -1.53
N LYS A 62 -4.51 -12.03 -1.17
CA LYS A 62 -5.79 -12.35 -0.51
C LYS A 62 -5.96 -11.62 0.82
N TRP A 63 -4.92 -11.63 1.66
CA TRP A 63 -4.97 -10.97 2.96
C TRP A 63 -4.95 -9.45 2.84
N PHE A 64 -4.14 -8.88 1.93
CA PHE A 64 -4.19 -7.45 1.65
C PHE A 64 -5.55 -7.02 1.11
N THR A 65 -6.22 -7.84 0.28
CA THR A 65 -7.55 -7.51 -0.24
C THR A 65 -8.55 -7.37 0.91
N LEU A 66 -8.59 -8.33 1.84
CA LEU A 66 -9.48 -8.25 3.00
C LEU A 66 -9.21 -7.02 3.88
N ALA A 67 -7.94 -6.69 4.12
CA ALA A 67 -7.57 -5.50 4.88
C ALA A 67 -7.90 -4.19 4.12
N ALA A 68 -7.69 -4.16 2.82
CA ALA A 68 -7.98 -3.01 1.96
C ALA A 68 -9.48 -2.74 1.83
N GLU A 69 -10.31 -3.78 1.80
CA GLU A 69 -11.77 -3.69 1.81
C GLU A 69 -12.30 -3.15 3.15
N GLN A 70 -11.57 -3.31 4.23
CA GLN A 70 -11.82 -2.66 5.52
C GLN A 70 -11.31 -1.20 5.57
N GLY A 71 -10.77 -0.68 4.47
CA GLY A 71 -10.32 0.71 4.37
C GLY A 71 -8.87 0.96 4.75
N ASN A 72 -8.07 -0.07 5.04
CA ASN A 72 -6.67 0.14 5.42
C ASN A 72 -5.83 0.67 4.25
N SER A 73 -5.25 1.86 4.42
CA SER A 73 -4.47 2.57 3.40
C SER A 73 -3.20 1.82 3.00
N ASP A 74 -2.46 1.26 3.95
CA ASP A 74 -1.23 0.49 3.67
C ASP A 74 -1.53 -0.75 2.82
N ALA A 75 -2.64 -1.45 3.12
CA ALA A 75 -3.06 -2.60 2.34
C ALA A 75 -3.48 -2.21 0.92
N GLN A 76 -4.20 -1.10 0.75
CA GLN A 76 -4.58 -0.55 -0.55
C GLN A 76 -3.34 -0.18 -1.37
N TYR A 77 -2.37 0.52 -0.76
CA TYR A 77 -1.10 0.84 -1.40
C TYR A 77 -0.34 -0.43 -1.86
N ASN A 78 -0.23 -1.43 -0.98
CA ASN A 78 0.43 -2.70 -1.32
C ASN A 78 -0.27 -3.44 -2.47
N LEU A 79 -1.61 -3.46 -2.52
CA LEU A 79 -2.34 -4.00 -3.66
C LEU A 79 -2.06 -3.24 -4.95
N GLY A 80 -1.97 -1.92 -4.89
CA GLY A 80 -1.55 -1.08 -6.02
C GLY A 80 -0.20 -1.52 -6.59
N ILE A 81 0.79 -1.77 -5.72
CA ILE A 81 2.10 -2.32 -6.11
C ILE A 81 1.93 -3.72 -6.72
N MET A 82 1.22 -4.61 -6.06
CA MET A 82 1.10 -6.01 -6.50
C MET A 82 0.45 -6.11 -7.88
N HIS A 83 -0.56 -5.31 -8.17
CA HIS A 83 -1.18 -5.23 -9.49
C HIS A 83 -0.26 -4.56 -10.54
N SER A 84 0.48 -3.52 -10.18
CA SER A 84 1.39 -2.84 -11.09
C SER A 84 2.54 -3.74 -11.55
N PHE A 85 3.07 -4.57 -10.65
CA PHE A 85 4.24 -5.43 -10.91
C PHE A 85 3.90 -6.91 -11.13
N GLY A 86 2.63 -7.31 -11.03
CA GLY A 86 2.23 -8.69 -11.20
C GLY A 86 2.67 -9.62 -10.06
N LEU A 87 2.75 -9.11 -8.84
CA LEU A 87 3.14 -9.90 -7.67
C LEU A 87 1.93 -10.70 -7.17
N GLY A 88 1.88 -11.99 -7.50
CA GLY A 88 0.79 -12.90 -7.13
C GLY A 88 -0.52 -12.72 -7.94
N VAL A 89 -0.56 -11.79 -8.86
CA VAL A 89 -1.66 -11.49 -9.78
C VAL A 89 -1.13 -11.24 -11.19
N VAL A 90 -2.00 -11.28 -12.18
CA VAL A 90 -1.65 -10.83 -13.53
C VAL A 90 -1.42 -9.31 -13.51
N PRO A 91 -0.29 -8.80 -14.05
CA PRO A 91 -0.04 -7.37 -14.08
C PRO A 91 -1.17 -6.61 -14.78
N ASN A 92 -1.73 -5.63 -14.09
CA ASN A 92 -2.79 -4.79 -14.64
C ASN A 92 -2.82 -3.43 -13.92
N TYR A 93 -2.61 -2.36 -14.67
CA TYR A 93 -2.59 -1.01 -14.10
C TYR A 93 -3.98 -0.47 -13.74
N GLN A 94 -5.09 -0.97 -14.32
CA GLN A 94 -6.43 -0.49 -13.95
C GLN A 94 -6.79 -0.80 -12.49
N PRO A 95 -6.65 -2.05 -11.98
CA PRO A 95 -6.79 -2.31 -10.55
C PRO A 95 -5.77 -1.55 -9.70
N ALA A 96 -4.53 -1.37 -10.20
CA ALA A 96 -3.52 -0.60 -9.47
C ALA A 96 -3.96 0.86 -9.27
N VAL A 97 -4.48 1.52 -10.31
CA VAL A 97 -5.05 2.88 -10.21
C VAL A 97 -6.14 2.93 -9.16
N LYS A 98 -7.08 1.98 -9.17
CA LYS A 98 -8.17 1.92 -8.19
C LYS A 98 -7.64 1.89 -6.76
N TRP A 99 -6.70 0.99 -6.46
CA TRP A 99 -6.16 0.82 -5.13
C TRP A 99 -5.29 2.00 -4.69
N TYR A 100 -4.45 2.52 -5.59
CA TYR A 100 -3.68 3.75 -5.30
C TYR A 100 -4.59 4.95 -5.07
N THR A 101 -5.71 5.09 -5.81
CA THR A 101 -6.67 6.18 -5.58
C THR A 101 -7.25 6.12 -4.17
N LEU A 102 -7.69 4.94 -3.72
CA LEU A 102 -8.24 4.78 -2.36
C LEU A 102 -7.22 5.12 -1.27
N ALA A 103 -5.96 4.69 -1.41
CA ALA A 103 -4.90 5.02 -0.46
C ALA A 103 -4.52 6.51 -0.54
N ALA A 104 -4.42 7.07 -1.76
CA ALA A 104 -4.08 8.48 -1.99
C ALA A 104 -5.13 9.43 -1.41
N GLU A 105 -6.42 9.09 -1.52
CA GLU A 105 -7.52 9.84 -0.91
C GLU A 105 -7.47 9.86 0.62
N GLN A 106 -6.86 8.84 1.23
CA GLN A 106 -6.56 8.80 2.66
C GLN A 106 -5.29 9.57 3.03
N GLY A 107 -4.56 10.05 2.05
CA GLY A 107 -3.35 10.87 2.22
C GLY A 107 -2.05 10.07 2.22
N ASP A 108 -2.05 8.81 1.80
CA ASP A 108 -0.82 8.04 1.64
C ASP A 108 0.08 8.68 0.57
N PRO A 109 1.27 9.19 0.92
CA PRO A 109 2.11 9.94 -0.01
C PRO A 109 2.71 9.05 -1.10
N LEU A 110 2.99 7.77 -0.79
CA LEU A 110 3.53 6.82 -1.76
C LEU A 110 2.47 6.43 -2.81
N ALA A 111 1.21 6.29 -2.37
CA ALA A 111 0.09 6.05 -3.28
C ALA A 111 -0.18 7.27 -4.17
N GLN A 112 -0.14 8.49 -3.60
CA GLN A 112 -0.26 9.74 -4.36
C GLN A 112 0.80 9.85 -5.45
N TYR A 113 2.05 9.58 -5.10
CA TYR A 113 3.16 9.52 -6.06
C TYR A 113 2.92 8.52 -7.19
N ASN A 114 2.62 7.27 -6.85
CA ASN A 114 2.41 6.25 -7.86
C ASN A 114 1.21 6.57 -8.75
N LEU A 115 0.15 7.14 -8.19
CA LEU A 115 -1.01 7.57 -8.94
C LEU A 115 -0.66 8.71 -9.92
N GLY A 116 0.09 9.72 -9.47
CA GLY A 116 0.61 10.79 -10.31
C GLY A 116 1.42 10.25 -11.50
N ARG A 117 2.33 9.29 -11.23
CA ARG A 117 3.09 8.62 -12.29
C ARG A 117 2.22 7.84 -13.27
N LEU A 118 1.17 7.17 -12.82
CA LEU A 118 0.26 6.43 -13.70
C LEU A 118 -0.49 7.38 -14.62
N TYR A 119 -0.94 8.55 -14.13
CA TYR A 119 -1.54 9.59 -14.97
C TYR A 119 -0.53 10.20 -15.96
N TYR A 120 0.71 10.43 -15.54
CA TYR A 120 1.77 10.92 -16.44
C TYR A 120 2.08 9.94 -17.56
N LEU A 121 2.12 8.63 -17.25
CA LEU A 121 2.48 7.58 -18.21
C LEU A 121 1.29 7.04 -19.02
N GLY A 122 0.06 7.47 -18.73
CA GLY A 122 -1.15 6.91 -19.35
C GLY A 122 -1.36 5.43 -19.07
N LYS A 123 -0.90 4.92 -17.91
CA LYS A 123 -0.97 3.49 -17.55
C LYS A 123 -2.20 3.21 -16.68
N GLY A 124 -3.13 2.42 -17.21
CA GLY A 124 -4.39 2.08 -16.53
C GLY A 124 -5.43 3.19 -16.53
N VAL A 125 -5.03 4.40 -16.89
CA VAL A 125 -5.85 5.60 -17.11
C VAL A 125 -5.31 6.36 -18.33
N PRO A 126 -6.12 7.19 -19.02
CA PRO A 126 -5.60 8.11 -20.02
C PRO A 126 -4.55 9.05 -19.43
N GLU A 127 -3.52 9.38 -20.22
CA GLU A 127 -2.53 10.39 -19.85
C GLU A 127 -3.22 11.72 -19.49
N ASN A 128 -2.83 12.29 -18.34
CA ASN A 128 -3.38 13.55 -17.87
C ASN A 128 -2.38 14.29 -16.99
N LEU A 129 -1.71 15.29 -17.55
CA LEU A 129 -0.69 16.08 -16.85
C LEU A 129 -1.27 16.87 -15.67
N VAL A 130 -2.55 17.28 -15.74
CA VAL A 130 -3.23 18.02 -14.67
C VAL A 130 -3.35 17.14 -13.41
N TYR A 131 -3.88 15.93 -13.56
CA TYR A 131 -3.97 14.97 -12.44
C TYR A 131 -2.59 14.50 -11.99
N ALA A 132 -1.66 14.28 -12.92
CA ALA A 132 -0.29 13.90 -12.59
C ALA A 132 0.37 14.94 -11.68
N HIS A 133 0.29 16.23 -12.04
CA HIS A 133 0.86 17.33 -11.27
C HIS A 133 0.17 17.51 -9.91
N MET A 134 -1.18 17.44 -9.89
CA MET A 134 -1.95 17.54 -8.65
C MET A 134 -1.52 16.47 -7.64
N TRP A 135 -1.44 15.20 -8.07
CA TRP A 135 -1.07 14.11 -7.18
C TRP A 135 0.40 14.16 -6.75
N ALA A 136 1.33 14.52 -7.64
CA ALA A 136 2.74 14.73 -7.30
C ALA A 136 2.89 15.83 -6.23
N LYS A 137 2.16 16.92 -6.37
CA LYS A 137 2.17 18.02 -5.40
C LYS A 137 1.60 17.62 -4.05
N HIS A 138 0.53 16.82 -4.01
CA HIS A 138 0.00 16.26 -2.77
C HIS A 138 1.00 15.32 -2.08
N ALA A 139 1.67 14.45 -2.82
CA ALA A 139 2.69 13.57 -2.28
C ALA A 139 3.84 14.35 -1.63
N SER A 140 4.33 15.40 -2.30
CA SER A 140 5.36 16.30 -1.77
C SER A 140 4.89 17.00 -0.49
N SER A 141 3.66 17.54 -0.48
CA SER A 141 3.08 18.21 0.70
C SER A 141 2.88 17.25 1.89
N ASN A 142 2.73 15.96 1.64
CA ASN A 142 2.62 14.91 2.66
C ASN A 142 3.97 14.25 3.01
N GLY A 143 5.10 14.87 2.62
CA GLY A 143 6.44 14.49 3.08
C GLY A 143 7.21 13.56 2.14
N PHE A 144 6.75 13.35 0.91
CA PHE A 144 7.50 12.58 -0.08
C PHE A 144 8.33 13.51 -0.98
N GLU A 145 9.53 13.86 -0.52
CA GLU A 145 10.38 14.89 -1.14
C GLU A 145 10.78 14.61 -2.61
N MET A 146 10.89 13.34 -3.02
CA MET A 146 11.21 12.97 -4.42
C MET A 146 10.19 13.48 -5.44
N ASP A 147 9.01 13.90 -5.01
CA ASP A 147 7.96 14.38 -5.90
C ASP A 147 8.01 15.88 -6.21
N ALA A 148 8.79 16.64 -5.48
CA ALA A 148 9.04 18.01 -5.85
C ALA A 148 9.68 18.10 -7.27
N GLU A 149 10.58 17.16 -7.59
CA GLU A 149 11.21 17.08 -8.93
C GLU A 149 10.21 16.70 -10.01
N LEU A 150 9.32 15.73 -9.75
CA LEU A 150 8.29 15.33 -10.70
C LEU A 150 7.26 16.45 -10.91
N ALA A 151 6.82 17.12 -9.84
CA ALA A 151 5.88 18.22 -9.93
C ALA A 151 6.45 19.40 -10.75
N GLU A 152 7.72 19.75 -10.55
CA GLU A 152 8.37 20.80 -11.34
C GLU A 152 8.58 20.38 -12.81
N LEU A 153 9.01 19.13 -13.06
CA LEU A 153 9.11 18.58 -14.42
C LEU A 153 7.77 18.66 -15.16
N LEU A 154 6.69 18.24 -14.50
CA LEU A 154 5.35 18.27 -15.09
C LEU A 154 4.91 19.70 -15.40
N LYS A 155 5.24 20.66 -14.54
CA LYS A 155 4.93 22.08 -14.73
C LYS A 155 5.63 22.66 -15.96
N GLU A 156 6.83 22.22 -16.29
CA GLU A 156 7.55 22.63 -17.52
C GLU A 156 6.84 22.09 -18.80
N LEU A 157 6.12 20.98 -18.69
CA LEU A 157 5.39 20.37 -19.81
C LEU A 157 3.95 20.89 -19.97
N MET A 158 3.43 21.60 -18.96
CA MET A 158 2.05 22.06 -18.89
C MET A 158 1.90 23.48 -19.41
N THR A 159 0.73 23.75 -20.02
CA THR A 159 0.30 25.11 -20.31
C THR A 159 -0.15 25.84 -19.03
N GLU A 160 -0.16 27.16 -19.04
CA GLU A 160 -0.64 27.98 -17.91
C GLU A 160 -2.08 27.60 -17.50
N ASN A 161 -2.97 27.34 -18.48
CA ASN A 161 -4.34 26.89 -18.20
C ASN A 161 -4.37 25.54 -17.46
N GLN A 162 -3.51 24.59 -17.83
CA GLN A 162 -3.41 23.30 -17.16
C GLN A 162 -2.87 23.45 -15.73
N ILE A 163 -1.89 24.32 -15.50
CA ILE A 163 -1.36 24.62 -14.17
C ILE A 163 -2.45 25.24 -13.29
N ASN A 164 -3.21 26.20 -13.82
CA ASN A 164 -4.32 26.82 -13.11
C ASN A 164 -5.41 25.81 -12.75
N GLU A 165 -5.73 24.88 -13.66
CA GLU A 165 -6.69 23.81 -13.41
C GLU A 165 -6.19 22.84 -12.35
N ALA A 166 -4.91 22.42 -12.39
CA ALA A 166 -4.32 21.58 -11.37
C ALA A 166 -4.37 22.20 -9.96
N ASN A 167 -4.05 23.51 -9.86
CA ASN A 167 -4.14 24.24 -8.60
C ASN A 167 -5.59 24.38 -8.10
N ARG A 168 -6.57 24.49 -9.00
CA ARG A 168 -7.99 24.48 -8.64
C ARG A 168 -8.42 23.15 -8.07
N LEU A 169 -8.09 22.06 -8.76
CA LEU A 169 -8.43 20.68 -8.32
C LEU A 169 -7.76 20.32 -7.00
N GLU A 170 -6.52 20.74 -6.78
CA GLU A 170 -5.82 20.58 -5.51
C GLU A 170 -6.60 21.18 -4.36
N LYS A 171 -6.99 22.44 -4.47
CA LYS A 171 -7.79 23.14 -3.45
C LYS A 171 -9.14 22.46 -3.20
N GLU A 172 -9.82 22.02 -4.25
CA GLU A 172 -11.10 21.30 -4.13
C GLU A 172 -10.93 19.96 -3.40
N TYR A 173 -9.84 19.22 -3.70
CA TYR A 173 -9.51 17.98 -3.04
C TYR A 173 -9.23 18.19 -1.54
N GLU A 174 -8.41 19.20 -1.20
CA GLU A 174 -8.11 19.53 0.19
C GLU A 174 -9.38 19.90 0.97
N ILE A 175 -10.24 20.76 0.42
CA ILE A 175 -11.49 21.14 1.05
C ILE A 175 -12.39 19.91 1.30
N LYS A 176 -12.49 19.02 0.31
CA LYS A 176 -13.27 17.78 0.44
C LYS A 176 -12.69 16.87 1.54
N ARG A 177 -11.37 16.70 1.59
CA ARG A 177 -10.67 15.90 2.59
C ARG A 177 -10.90 16.44 4.00
N TYR A 178 -10.76 17.76 4.21
CA TYR A 178 -11.00 18.40 5.50
C TYR A 178 -12.47 18.24 5.94
N LYS A 179 -13.44 18.41 5.04
CA LYS A 179 -14.86 18.21 5.36
C LYS A 179 -15.14 16.78 5.79
N THR A 180 -14.57 15.78 5.13
CA THR A 180 -14.72 14.36 5.48
C THR A 180 -14.12 14.07 6.86
N CYS A 181 -12.90 14.57 7.15
CA CYS A 181 -12.28 14.43 8.46
C CYS A 181 -13.12 15.08 9.57
N PHE A 182 -13.66 16.28 9.33
CA PHE A 182 -14.46 17.01 10.32
C PHE A 182 -15.81 16.31 10.62
N VAL A 183 -16.46 15.77 9.59
CA VAL A 183 -17.71 14.99 9.79
C VAL A 183 -17.45 13.71 10.57
N ASN A 184 -16.34 13.03 10.34
CA ASN A 184 -15.99 11.82 11.09
C ASN A 184 -15.71 12.12 12.56
N LEU A 185 -15.01 13.24 12.87
CA LEU A 185 -14.76 13.68 14.25
C LEU A 185 -16.03 14.08 15.03
N LEU A 186 -17.11 14.45 14.34
CA LEU A 186 -18.40 14.78 14.99
C LEU A 186 -19.28 13.57 15.22
N ASN A 187 -18.95 12.42 14.63
CA ASN A 187 -19.72 11.18 14.71
C ASN A 187 -19.07 10.14 15.66
N GLU A 188 -17.92 10.46 16.28
CA GLU A 188 -17.28 9.72 17.37
C GLU A 188 -17.68 10.33 18.75
#